data_8e8b7f27fabd0cd4c965ecd44fb4a487
#
_entry.id   8e8b7f27fabd0cd4c965ecd44fb4a487
#
_cell.length_a   1.000
_cell.length_b   1.000
_cell.length_c   1.000
_cell.angle_alpha   90.00
_cell.angle_beta   90.00
_cell.angle_gamma   90.00
#
_symmetry.space_group_name_H-M   'P 1'
#
loop_
_entity.id
_entity.type
_entity.pdbx_description
1 polymer ?
#
loop_
_entity_poly.entity_id
_entity_poly.type
_entity_poly.pdbx_seq_one_letter_code
_entity_poly.pdbx_strand_id
1 'polypeptide(L)'
;PGFIDPHTHSDRDLIDSENSHNQPFLFQGVTTVVIGNDGSSYYPTSKYIELYKNQGIGTNAVLLFGHGTIRGQVIGNTDQKASNDNIKKMQDLVQQEMDAGAFGMSTGLFYAPGSYSNTDEVIALSKIVAQNNGIYDSHLRDESSYNIGLIPAIEEAIEIGRQAHLPIHISHIKCLGVDVWHQSTEIIKLIENAREEGIEVTADQYPYDASSTSLKAATVPRWAESGGQDSLFIRFNNPRLKQQILEETRS
;
A
#
# COMPACT_ATOMS: atom_id res chain seq x y z
N PRO A 1 9.24 -22.74 -15.69
CA PRO A 1 9.10 -21.46 -15.01
C PRO A 1 7.62 -21.20 -14.76
N GLY A 2 7.28 -20.77 -13.55
CA GLY A 2 5.91 -20.36 -13.24
C GLY A 2 5.72 -18.86 -13.37
N PHE A 3 4.48 -18.41 -13.20
CA PHE A 3 4.14 -17.00 -13.16
C PHE A 3 4.58 -16.37 -11.84
N ILE A 4 4.81 -15.05 -11.88
CA ILE A 4 4.97 -14.19 -10.71
C ILE A 4 3.70 -13.37 -10.60
N ASP A 5 3.03 -13.44 -9.46
CA ASP A 5 1.89 -12.57 -9.15
C ASP A 5 2.40 -11.39 -8.31
N PRO A 6 2.38 -10.16 -8.85
CA PRO A 6 2.97 -9.00 -8.21
C PRO A 6 2.09 -8.41 -7.08
N HIS A 7 0.84 -8.85 -6.96
CA HIS A 7 -0.09 -8.31 -5.97
C HIS A 7 -0.96 -9.40 -5.38
N THR A 8 -0.56 -9.93 -4.23
CA THR A 8 -1.33 -10.96 -3.54
C THR A 8 -1.53 -10.60 -2.06
N HIS A 9 -2.61 -11.08 -1.49
CA HIS A 9 -2.87 -10.98 -0.06
C HIS A 9 -2.70 -12.34 0.63
N SER A 10 -1.76 -13.17 0.13
CA SER A 10 -1.46 -14.48 0.73
C SER A 10 -0.67 -14.41 2.05
N ASP A 11 -0.39 -13.22 2.57
CA ASP A 11 0.34 -13.04 3.83
C ASP A 11 -0.20 -13.92 4.95
N ARG A 12 -1.53 -13.94 5.10
CA ARG A 12 -2.20 -14.74 6.14
C ARG A 12 -2.07 -16.24 5.89
N ASP A 13 -2.21 -16.67 4.64
CA ASP A 13 -2.15 -18.08 4.27
C ASP A 13 -0.74 -18.62 4.45
N LEU A 14 0.28 -17.85 4.10
CA LEU A 14 1.67 -18.27 4.21
C LEU A 14 2.15 -18.43 5.67
N ILE A 15 1.52 -17.81 6.66
CA ILE A 15 1.83 -18.00 8.08
C ILE A 15 1.02 -19.14 8.72
N ASP A 16 -0.06 -19.56 8.08
CA ASP A 16 -0.90 -20.66 8.54
C ASP A 16 -0.33 -22.00 8.06
N SER A 17 0.03 -22.88 8.98
CA SER A 17 0.64 -24.17 8.65
C SER A 17 -0.24 -25.08 7.76
N GLU A 18 -1.55 -24.91 7.78
CA GLU A 18 -2.50 -25.66 6.94
C GLU A 18 -2.57 -25.11 5.52
N ASN A 19 -2.39 -23.79 5.34
CA ASN A 19 -2.56 -23.08 4.08
C ASN A 19 -1.21 -22.66 3.44
N SER A 20 -0.08 -22.81 4.13
CA SER A 20 1.25 -22.34 3.69
C SER A 20 1.72 -22.91 2.36
N HIS A 21 1.14 -24.04 1.92
CA HIS A 21 1.40 -24.60 0.59
C HIS A 21 0.90 -23.70 -0.55
N ASN A 22 0.08 -22.69 -0.27
CA ASN A 22 -0.43 -21.70 -1.22
C ASN A 22 -1.01 -22.32 -2.51
N GLN A 23 -1.74 -23.43 -2.34
CA GLN A 23 -2.25 -24.26 -3.44
C GLN A 23 -3.10 -23.50 -4.47
N PRO A 24 -3.97 -22.53 -4.09
CA PRO A 24 -4.75 -21.79 -5.07
C PRO A 24 -3.90 -21.07 -6.13
N PHE A 25 -2.73 -20.59 -5.74
CA PHE A 25 -1.77 -19.96 -6.65
C PHE A 25 -1.00 -21.00 -7.48
N LEU A 26 -0.48 -22.04 -6.83
CA LEU A 26 0.28 -23.10 -7.50
C LEU A 26 -0.54 -23.81 -8.59
N PHE A 27 -1.82 -24.12 -8.35
CA PHE A 27 -2.69 -24.77 -9.33
C PHE A 27 -3.03 -23.87 -10.53
N GLN A 28 -2.80 -22.57 -10.41
CA GLN A 28 -2.88 -21.60 -11.50
C GLN A 28 -1.52 -21.35 -12.19
N GLY A 29 -0.47 -22.04 -11.77
CA GLY A 29 0.87 -21.90 -12.33
C GLY A 29 1.68 -20.72 -11.76
N VAL A 30 1.18 -20.06 -10.70
CA VAL A 30 1.91 -19.01 -9.97
C VAL A 30 2.87 -19.67 -9.00
N THR A 31 4.15 -19.45 -9.19
CA THR A 31 5.22 -20.03 -8.34
C THR A 31 5.94 -19.01 -7.47
N THR A 32 5.63 -17.73 -7.66
CA THR A 32 6.16 -16.63 -6.84
C THR A 32 5.05 -15.63 -6.58
N VAL A 33 4.87 -15.25 -5.34
CA VAL A 33 3.89 -14.25 -4.90
C VAL A 33 4.60 -13.05 -4.26
N VAL A 34 4.09 -11.85 -4.52
CA VAL A 34 4.50 -10.65 -3.80
C VAL A 34 3.47 -10.40 -2.70
N ILE A 35 3.93 -10.16 -1.49
CA ILE A 35 3.13 -9.96 -0.27
C ILE A 35 3.56 -8.70 0.46
N GLY A 36 2.71 -8.22 1.38
CA GLY A 36 2.92 -6.95 2.08
C GLY A 36 2.51 -5.74 1.25
N ASN A 37 1.59 -5.92 0.29
CA ASN A 37 1.02 -4.85 -0.54
C ASN A 37 0.14 -3.89 0.28
N ASP A 38 -0.32 -2.80 -0.35
CA ASP A 38 -1.30 -1.83 0.17
C ASP A 38 -0.88 -1.15 1.49
N GLY A 39 0.42 -1.01 1.72
CA GLY A 39 0.96 -0.30 2.87
C GLY A 39 0.83 -1.03 4.21
N SER A 40 0.42 -2.30 4.19
CA SER A 40 0.26 -3.13 5.39
C SER A 40 1.06 -4.42 5.26
N SER A 41 1.88 -4.72 6.23
CA SER A 41 2.67 -5.96 6.25
C SER A 41 2.79 -6.51 7.66
N TYR A 42 3.14 -7.78 7.76
CA TYR A 42 3.66 -8.31 9.02
C TYR A 42 5.03 -7.70 9.34
N TYR A 43 5.29 -7.49 10.62
CA TYR A 43 6.48 -6.79 11.10
C TYR A 43 7.09 -7.50 12.33
N PRO A 44 8.42 -7.57 12.46
CA PRO A 44 9.42 -7.22 11.45
C PRO A 44 9.56 -8.29 10.36
N THR A 45 10.00 -7.91 9.15
CA THR A 45 10.19 -8.80 8.01
C THR A 45 11.09 -10.00 8.34
N SER A 46 12.16 -9.81 9.12
CA SER A 46 13.09 -10.88 9.54
C SER A 46 12.39 -12.06 10.20
N LYS A 47 11.42 -11.79 11.07
CA LYS A 47 10.64 -12.83 11.77
C LYS A 47 9.86 -13.71 10.80
N TYR A 48 9.28 -13.11 9.77
CA TYR A 48 8.45 -13.84 8.81
C TYR A 48 9.29 -14.59 7.79
N ILE A 49 10.45 -14.05 7.39
CA ILE A 49 11.44 -14.80 6.60
C ILE A 49 11.87 -16.07 7.36
N GLU A 50 12.15 -15.96 8.66
CA GLU A 50 12.52 -17.11 9.49
C GLU A 50 11.37 -18.12 9.62
N LEU A 51 10.15 -17.63 9.84
CA LEU A 51 8.94 -18.47 9.91
C LEU A 51 8.76 -19.27 8.61
N TYR A 52 8.81 -18.61 7.46
CA TYR A 52 8.63 -19.24 6.14
C TYR A 52 9.71 -20.28 5.85
N LYS A 53 10.97 -19.99 6.24
CA LYS A 53 12.09 -20.97 6.11
C LYS A 53 11.89 -22.20 6.99
N ASN A 54 11.41 -22.03 8.21
CA ASN A 54 11.24 -23.11 9.18
C ASN A 54 10.00 -23.96 8.89
N GLN A 55 8.91 -23.33 8.52
CA GLN A 55 7.63 -23.99 8.23
C GLN A 55 7.60 -24.64 6.85
N GLY A 56 8.26 -24.01 5.88
CA GLY A 56 8.12 -24.30 4.47
C GLY A 56 6.87 -23.63 3.87
N ILE A 57 7.01 -23.09 2.69
CA ILE A 57 5.92 -22.47 1.91
C ILE A 57 5.90 -23.04 0.50
N GLY A 58 4.71 -23.13 -0.11
CA GLY A 58 4.57 -23.77 -1.42
C GLY A 58 5.03 -22.92 -2.60
N THR A 59 4.89 -21.59 -2.50
CA THR A 59 5.40 -20.63 -3.48
C THR A 59 6.66 -19.94 -2.97
N ASN A 60 7.48 -19.38 -3.86
CA ASN A 60 8.42 -18.35 -3.42
C ASN A 60 7.64 -17.11 -2.96
N ALA A 61 8.19 -16.35 -2.03
CA ALA A 61 7.61 -15.11 -1.55
C ALA A 61 8.59 -13.94 -1.68
N VAL A 62 8.14 -12.85 -2.28
CA VAL A 62 8.82 -11.55 -2.30
C VAL A 62 8.12 -10.68 -1.27
N LEU A 63 8.84 -10.21 -0.25
CA LEU A 63 8.27 -9.47 0.86
C LEU A 63 8.47 -7.97 0.67
N LEU A 64 7.36 -7.24 0.65
CA LEU A 64 7.35 -5.78 0.83
C LEU A 64 7.05 -5.47 2.30
N PHE A 65 7.62 -4.42 2.83
CA PHE A 65 7.15 -3.87 4.10
C PHE A 65 6.19 -2.70 3.84
N GLY A 66 5.17 -2.59 4.69
CA GLY A 66 4.14 -1.57 4.56
C GLY A 66 4.56 -0.24 5.18
N HIS A 67 4.46 0.86 4.43
CA HIS A 67 4.61 2.22 4.97
C HIS A 67 3.67 2.48 6.15
N GLY A 68 2.38 2.10 6.02
CA GLY A 68 1.41 2.23 7.10
C GLY A 68 1.79 1.43 8.35
N THR A 69 2.41 0.26 8.17
CA THR A 69 2.98 -0.52 9.28
C THR A 69 4.11 0.23 9.97
N ILE A 70 5.09 0.75 9.23
CA ILE A 70 6.21 1.54 9.79
C ILE A 70 5.72 2.81 10.48
N ARG A 71 4.80 3.54 9.82
CA ARG A 71 4.18 4.74 10.40
C ARG A 71 3.46 4.43 11.71
N GLY A 72 2.74 3.30 11.75
CA GLY A 72 2.07 2.81 12.95
C GLY A 72 2.99 2.55 14.13
N GLN A 73 4.22 2.07 13.88
CA GLN A 73 5.24 1.84 14.93
C GLN A 73 5.76 3.15 15.55
N VAL A 74 5.79 4.25 14.79
CA VAL A 74 6.43 5.50 15.23
C VAL A 74 5.40 6.54 15.70
N ILE A 75 4.29 6.68 14.99
CA ILE A 75 3.29 7.74 15.21
C ILE A 75 1.98 7.15 15.76
N GLY A 76 1.76 5.85 15.53
CA GLY A 76 0.48 5.21 15.80
C GLY A 76 -0.55 5.48 14.71
N ASN A 77 -1.77 5.04 14.94
CA ASN A 77 -2.89 5.23 14.01
C ASN A 77 -3.55 6.60 14.24
N THR A 78 -2.79 7.68 14.04
CA THR A 78 -3.27 9.05 14.24
C THR A 78 -3.06 9.89 12.98
N ASP A 79 -3.89 10.92 12.80
CA ASP A 79 -3.81 11.91 11.72
C ASP A 79 -2.72 12.98 11.93
N GLN A 80 -1.89 12.78 12.93
CA GLN A 80 -0.77 13.67 13.22
C GLN A 80 0.24 13.66 12.08
N LYS A 81 0.66 14.83 11.60
CA LYS A 81 1.76 14.96 10.66
C LYS A 81 3.07 14.47 11.29
N ALA A 82 3.88 13.77 10.50
CA ALA A 82 5.20 13.35 10.92
C ALA A 82 6.11 14.56 11.17
N SER A 83 6.74 14.61 12.35
CA SER A 83 7.83 15.53 12.61
C SER A 83 9.13 15.02 11.97
N ASN A 84 10.15 15.89 11.88
CA ASN A 84 11.47 15.46 11.38
C ASN A 84 12.04 14.30 12.20
N ASP A 85 11.81 14.28 13.52
CA ASP A 85 12.23 13.17 14.38
C ASP A 85 11.45 11.87 14.07
N ASN A 86 10.15 11.97 13.75
CA ASN A 86 9.36 10.83 13.33
C ASN A 86 9.85 10.30 11.99
N ILE A 87 10.10 11.18 11.01
CA ILE A 87 10.68 10.79 9.71
C ILE A 87 11.99 10.05 9.93
N LYS A 88 12.90 10.57 10.75
CA LYS A 88 14.18 9.93 11.04
C LYS A 88 14.00 8.53 11.64
N LYS A 89 13.11 8.38 12.62
CA LYS A 89 12.80 7.07 13.22
C LYS A 89 12.22 6.10 12.19
N MET A 90 11.31 6.56 11.34
CA MET A 90 10.76 5.72 10.27
C MET A 90 11.85 5.32 9.26
N GLN A 91 12.75 6.23 8.89
CA GLN A 91 13.90 5.91 8.03
C GLN A 91 14.80 4.83 8.64
N ASP A 92 15.07 4.90 9.95
CA ASP A 92 15.86 3.88 10.65
C ASP A 92 15.17 2.51 10.63
N LEU A 93 13.83 2.46 10.77
CA LEU A 93 13.05 1.23 10.64
C LEU A 93 13.02 0.71 9.19
N VAL A 94 12.86 1.60 8.21
CA VAL A 94 12.94 1.24 6.78
C VAL A 94 14.28 0.60 6.46
N GLN A 95 15.40 1.16 6.94
CA GLN A 95 16.71 0.57 6.75
C GLN A 95 16.80 -0.83 7.37
N GLN A 96 16.25 -1.02 8.59
CA GLN A 96 16.21 -2.34 9.23
C GLN A 96 15.42 -3.37 8.43
N GLU A 97 14.28 -2.99 7.86
CA GLU A 97 13.46 -3.89 7.03
C GLU A 97 14.20 -4.25 5.72
N MET A 98 14.87 -3.29 5.08
CA MET A 98 15.69 -3.56 3.89
C MET A 98 16.89 -4.47 4.23
N ASP A 99 17.59 -4.21 5.33
CA ASP A 99 18.71 -5.06 5.80
C ASP A 99 18.24 -6.48 6.15
N ALA A 100 17.00 -6.63 6.59
CA ALA A 100 16.38 -7.92 6.86
C ALA A 100 16.03 -8.73 5.61
N GLY A 101 16.06 -8.11 4.42
CA GLY A 101 15.83 -8.77 3.14
C GLY A 101 14.45 -8.45 2.54
N ALA A 102 13.78 -7.39 2.97
CA ALA A 102 12.62 -6.87 2.25
C ALA A 102 13.02 -6.43 0.84
N PHE A 103 12.14 -6.64 -0.13
CA PHE A 103 12.38 -6.29 -1.53
C PHE A 103 12.06 -4.82 -1.83
N GLY A 104 11.24 -4.19 -1.01
CA GLY A 104 10.84 -2.81 -1.17
C GLY A 104 9.75 -2.40 -0.19
N MET A 105 9.19 -1.23 -0.41
CA MET A 105 8.13 -0.63 0.39
C MET A 105 6.83 -0.55 -0.38
N SER A 106 5.72 -0.96 0.26
CA SER A 106 4.38 -0.69 -0.24
C SER A 106 3.73 0.49 0.49
N THR A 107 2.85 1.20 -0.20
CA THR A 107 1.93 2.16 0.42
C THR A 107 0.47 1.81 0.14
N GLY A 108 -0.40 2.18 1.08
CA GLY A 108 -1.83 2.25 0.88
C GLY A 108 -2.30 3.63 1.32
N LEU A 109 -2.11 4.61 0.44
CA LEU A 109 -2.36 6.02 0.77
C LEU A 109 -3.87 6.34 0.84
N PHE A 110 -4.70 5.40 0.46
CA PHE A 110 -6.14 5.42 0.70
C PHE A 110 -6.48 5.01 2.14
N TYR A 111 -5.69 4.15 2.78
CA TYR A 111 -5.99 3.55 4.09
C TYR A 111 -5.29 4.28 5.25
N ALA A 112 -5.97 4.40 6.40
CA ALA A 112 -5.31 4.83 7.64
C ALA A 112 -4.33 3.76 8.14
N PRO A 113 -3.12 4.12 8.64
CA PRO A 113 -2.61 5.47 8.83
C PRO A 113 -1.86 6.07 7.64
N GLY A 114 -1.70 5.34 6.52
CA GLY A 114 -1.00 5.81 5.31
C GLY A 114 -1.62 7.09 4.73
N SER A 115 -2.96 7.19 4.77
CA SER A 115 -3.72 8.35 4.26
C SER A 115 -3.43 9.67 4.98
N TYR A 116 -2.86 9.62 6.18
CA TYR A 116 -2.46 10.81 6.95
C TYR A 116 -1.09 11.36 6.56
N SER A 117 -0.32 10.61 5.77
CA SER A 117 0.97 11.07 5.27
C SER A 117 0.83 12.04 4.10
N ASN A 118 1.79 12.95 3.98
CA ASN A 118 1.99 13.72 2.77
C ASN A 118 3.01 13.03 1.85
N THR A 119 3.10 13.50 0.62
CA THR A 119 4.02 12.97 -0.40
C THR A 119 5.49 13.06 0.04
N ASP A 120 5.89 14.14 0.74
CA ASP A 120 7.27 14.33 1.23
C ASP A 120 7.69 13.26 2.24
N GLU A 121 6.77 12.80 3.12
CA GLU A 121 7.01 11.69 4.04
C GLU A 121 7.34 10.43 3.25
N VAL A 122 6.53 10.09 2.25
CA VAL A 122 6.74 8.88 1.42
C VAL A 122 8.04 8.98 0.63
N ILE A 123 8.34 10.13 0.02
CA ILE A 123 9.61 10.38 -0.68
C ILE A 123 10.80 10.19 0.25
N ALA A 124 10.73 10.72 1.48
CA ALA A 124 11.82 10.61 2.44
C ALA A 124 12.15 9.15 2.81
N LEU A 125 11.13 8.28 2.90
CA LEU A 125 11.30 6.85 3.17
C LEU A 125 11.73 6.10 1.91
N SER A 126 11.14 6.41 0.75
CA SER A 126 11.48 5.81 -0.53
C SER A 126 12.95 6.03 -0.92
N LYS A 127 13.56 7.14 -0.51
CA LYS A 127 15.01 7.38 -0.70
C LYS A 127 15.87 6.34 0.02
N ILE A 128 15.47 5.86 1.20
CA ILE A 128 16.18 4.77 1.89
C ILE A 128 16.00 3.46 1.13
N VAL A 129 14.79 3.19 0.63
CA VAL A 129 14.50 2.01 -0.21
C VAL A 129 15.38 2.02 -1.47
N ALA A 130 15.48 3.18 -2.15
CA ALA A 130 16.31 3.35 -3.34
C ALA A 130 17.80 3.08 -3.07
N GLN A 131 18.34 3.54 -1.94
CA GLN A 131 19.73 3.30 -1.53
C GLN A 131 20.04 1.81 -1.36
N ASN A 132 19.02 0.99 -1.12
CA ASN A 132 19.10 -0.46 -1.00
C ASN A 132 18.65 -1.21 -2.27
N ASN A 133 18.50 -0.51 -3.41
CA ASN A 133 18.04 -1.07 -4.68
C ASN A 133 16.64 -1.72 -4.62
N GLY A 134 15.78 -1.23 -3.73
CA GLY A 134 14.40 -1.72 -3.60
C GLY A 134 13.44 -1.01 -4.54
N ILE A 135 12.17 -1.44 -4.48
CA ILE A 135 11.06 -0.88 -5.26
C ILE A 135 10.05 -0.16 -4.38
N TYR A 136 9.24 0.70 -4.99
CA TYR A 136 8.05 1.31 -4.38
C TYR A 136 6.78 0.76 -5.04
N ASP A 137 5.91 0.15 -4.25
CA ASP A 137 4.60 -0.37 -4.67
C ASP A 137 3.48 0.52 -4.10
N SER A 138 2.51 0.89 -4.89
CA SER A 138 1.50 1.88 -4.49
C SER A 138 0.07 1.45 -4.77
N HIS A 139 -0.69 1.15 -3.70
CA HIS A 139 -2.12 1.41 -3.71
C HIS A 139 -2.30 2.93 -3.64
N LEU A 140 -2.86 3.50 -4.68
CA LEU A 140 -2.97 4.95 -4.86
C LEU A 140 -3.76 5.63 -3.74
N ARG A 141 -3.52 6.92 -3.53
CA ARG A 141 -4.28 7.75 -2.59
C ARG A 141 -5.76 7.87 -2.96
N ASP A 142 -6.04 7.90 -4.25
CA ASP A 142 -7.39 7.94 -4.80
C ASP A 142 -7.43 7.19 -6.14
N GLU A 143 -8.38 6.30 -6.27
CA GLU A 143 -8.64 5.56 -7.52
C GLU A 143 -9.91 6.05 -8.22
N SER A 144 -10.52 7.11 -7.67
CA SER A 144 -11.80 7.69 -8.08
C SER A 144 -11.77 9.21 -8.01
N SER A 145 -12.79 9.81 -7.42
CA SER A 145 -12.95 11.24 -7.14
C SER A 145 -13.23 11.52 -5.66
N TYR A 146 -12.80 10.62 -4.77
CA TYR A 146 -13.14 10.71 -3.33
C TYR A 146 -12.30 11.74 -2.57
N ASN A 147 -11.08 12.03 -3.02
CA ASN A 147 -10.14 12.91 -2.34
C ASN A 147 -9.43 13.83 -3.36
N ILE A 148 -8.23 13.45 -3.80
CA ILE A 148 -7.43 14.24 -4.74
C ILE A 148 -7.75 13.95 -6.21
N GLY A 149 -8.47 12.87 -6.47
CA GLY A 149 -8.78 12.36 -7.80
C GLY A 149 -7.72 11.38 -8.33
N LEU A 150 -8.14 10.56 -9.30
CA LEU A 150 -7.31 9.48 -9.85
C LEU A 150 -6.06 10.01 -10.57
N ILE A 151 -6.18 11.02 -11.41
CA ILE A 151 -5.03 11.57 -12.17
C ILE A 151 -3.97 12.16 -11.22
N PRO A 152 -4.29 13.04 -10.27
CA PRO A 152 -3.31 13.50 -9.29
C PRO A 152 -2.70 12.39 -8.43
N ALA A 153 -3.43 11.31 -8.16
CA ALA A 153 -2.88 10.18 -7.41
C ALA A 153 -1.85 9.37 -8.22
N ILE A 154 -2.04 9.23 -9.53
CA ILE A 154 -1.04 8.67 -10.45
C ILE A 154 0.20 9.59 -10.52
N GLU A 155 -0.01 10.90 -10.65
CA GLU A 155 1.07 11.88 -10.65
C GLU A 155 1.87 11.85 -9.34
N GLU A 156 1.20 11.71 -8.17
CA GLU A 156 1.84 11.54 -6.87
C GLU A 156 2.76 10.31 -6.85
N ALA A 157 2.27 9.15 -7.32
CA ALA A 157 3.08 7.93 -7.35
C ALA A 157 4.31 8.09 -8.26
N ILE A 158 4.14 8.68 -9.45
CA ILE A 158 5.24 8.97 -10.38
C ILE A 158 6.25 9.95 -9.76
N GLU A 159 5.77 11.00 -9.08
CA GLU A 159 6.63 11.99 -8.43
C GLU A 159 7.45 11.38 -7.29
N ILE A 160 6.88 10.45 -6.52
CA ILE A 160 7.62 9.69 -5.49
C ILE A 160 8.78 8.92 -6.14
N GLY A 161 8.52 8.21 -7.24
CA GLY A 161 9.56 7.49 -7.98
C GLY A 161 10.64 8.42 -8.54
N ARG A 162 10.23 9.54 -9.12
CA ARG A 162 11.12 10.56 -9.67
C ARG A 162 12.05 11.16 -8.61
N GLN A 163 11.51 11.56 -7.46
CA GLN A 163 12.26 12.24 -6.41
C GLN A 163 13.15 11.28 -5.59
N ALA A 164 12.75 10.03 -5.49
CA ALA A 164 13.49 9.02 -4.76
C ALA A 164 14.45 8.22 -5.64
N HIS A 165 14.33 8.32 -6.98
CA HIS A 165 15.13 7.59 -7.97
C HIS A 165 15.03 6.07 -7.81
N LEU A 166 13.78 5.53 -7.72
CA LEU A 166 13.56 4.08 -7.63
C LEU A 166 12.43 3.65 -8.58
N PRO A 167 12.42 2.35 -8.97
CA PRO A 167 11.30 1.77 -9.71
C PRO A 167 10.00 1.87 -8.92
N ILE A 168 8.90 2.17 -9.63
CA ILE A 168 7.57 2.18 -9.04
C ILE A 168 6.67 1.12 -9.69
N HIS A 169 5.82 0.54 -8.87
CA HIS A 169 4.74 -0.33 -9.29
C HIS A 169 3.41 0.26 -8.83
N ILE A 170 2.48 0.46 -9.75
CA ILE A 170 1.12 0.93 -9.44
C ILE A 170 0.24 -0.30 -9.30
N SER A 171 -0.16 -0.59 -8.08
CA SER A 171 -0.98 -1.74 -7.74
C SER A 171 -2.38 -1.64 -8.33
N HIS A 172 -2.90 -2.77 -8.86
CA HIS A 172 -4.30 -2.99 -9.28
C HIS A 172 -4.95 -1.76 -9.94
N ILE A 173 -4.24 -1.15 -10.91
CA ILE A 173 -4.65 0.10 -11.57
C ILE A 173 -6.07 0.02 -12.12
N LYS A 174 -6.90 0.98 -11.81
CA LYS A 174 -8.29 1.03 -12.23
C LYS A 174 -8.86 2.46 -12.25
N CYS A 175 -9.90 2.65 -13.03
CA CYS A 175 -10.76 3.83 -12.95
C CYS A 175 -12.00 3.45 -12.11
N LEU A 176 -11.96 3.69 -10.81
CA LEU A 176 -12.98 3.27 -9.86
C LEU A 176 -14.16 4.27 -9.85
N GLY A 177 -15.32 3.81 -10.33
CA GLY A 177 -16.54 4.62 -10.37
C GLY A 177 -16.71 5.42 -11.66
N VAL A 178 -17.95 5.78 -11.93
CA VAL A 178 -18.39 6.35 -13.23
C VAL A 178 -17.75 7.69 -13.57
N ASP A 179 -17.37 8.46 -12.56
CA ASP A 179 -16.80 9.80 -12.72
C ASP A 179 -15.41 9.79 -13.39
N VAL A 180 -14.69 8.67 -13.30
CA VAL A 180 -13.32 8.53 -13.79
C VAL A 180 -13.17 7.49 -14.92
N TRP A 181 -14.23 6.81 -15.35
CA TRP A 181 -14.13 5.75 -16.38
C TRP A 181 -13.49 6.18 -17.69
N HIS A 182 -13.58 7.46 -18.05
CA HIS A 182 -13.00 7.99 -19.30
C HIS A 182 -11.52 8.35 -19.18
N GLN A 183 -10.90 8.23 -17.99
CA GLN A 183 -9.53 8.72 -17.72
C GLN A 183 -8.43 7.71 -18.09
N SER A 184 -8.76 6.48 -18.49
CA SER A 184 -7.75 5.43 -18.76
C SER A 184 -6.71 5.84 -19.82
N THR A 185 -7.11 6.55 -20.86
CA THR A 185 -6.20 7.03 -21.91
C THR A 185 -5.19 8.04 -21.35
N GLU A 186 -5.63 8.92 -20.44
CA GLU A 186 -4.76 9.90 -19.79
C GLU A 186 -3.76 9.24 -18.85
N ILE A 187 -4.22 8.25 -18.07
CA ILE A 187 -3.37 7.43 -17.19
C ILE A 187 -2.26 6.74 -17.97
N ILE A 188 -2.60 6.07 -19.07
CA ILE A 188 -1.63 5.39 -19.93
C ILE A 188 -0.59 6.40 -20.44
N LYS A 189 -1.03 7.55 -20.89
CA LYS A 189 -0.14 8.62 -21.37
C LYS A 189 0.79 9.15 -20.27
N LEU A 190 0.31 9.34 -19.04
CA LEU A 190 1.14 9.76 -17.91
C LEU A 190 2.24 8.74 -17.60
N ILE A 191 1.89 7.45 -17.62
CA ILE A 191 2.85 6.37 -17.38
C ILE A 191 3.87 6.29 -18.52
N GLU A 192 3.44 6.41 -19.78
CA GLU A 192 4.32 6.40 -20.94
C GLU A 192 5.29 7.59 -20.90
N ASN A 193 4.81 8.79 -20.62
CA ASN A 193 5.65 9.98 -20.46
C ASN A 193 6.70 9.79 -19.34
N ALA A 194 6.31 9.24 -18.19
CA ALA A 194 7.23 8.96 -17.11
C ALA A 194 8.33 7.96 -17.51
N ARG A 195 7.98 6.94 -18.31
CA ARG A 195 8.95 6.00 -18.88
C ARG A 195 9.90 6.68 -19.88
N GLU A 196 9.40 7.59 -20.70
CA GLU A 196 10.24 8.39 -21.60
C GLU A 196 11.20 9.32 -20.84
N GLU A 197 10.82 9.79 -19.66
CA GLU A 197 11.71 10.52 -18.72
C GLU A 197 12.76 9.60 -18.06
N GLY A 198 12.68 8.30 -18.25
CA GLY A 198 13.60 7.32 -17.67
C GLY A 198 13.17 6.79 -16.29
N ILE A 199 11.93 7.04 -15.87
CA ILE A 199 11.38 6.45 -14.62
C ILE A 199 10.87 5.06 -14.93
N GLU A 200 11.30 4.07 -14.17
CA GLU A 200 10.81 2.70 -14.31
C GLU A 200 9.44 2.59 -13.65
N VAL A 201 8.38 2.57 -14.47
CA VAL A 201 6.98 2.46 -14.04
C VAL A 201 6.38 1.17 -14.54
N THR A 202 5.84 0.37 -13.64
CA THR A 202 5.04 -0.82 -13.93
C THR A 202 3.68 -0.73 -13.25
N ALA A 203 2.73 -1.56 -13.68
CA ALA A 203 1.41 -1.66 -13.06
C ALA A 203 0.86 -3.07 -13.22
N ASP A 204 -0.01 -3.49 -12.33
CA ASP A 204 -0.82 -4.68 -12.47
C ASP A 204 -2.32 -4.33 -12.56
N GLN A 205 -3.12 -5.28 -13.03
CA GLN A 205 -4.56 -5.15 -13.13
C GLN A 205 -5.21 -6.54 -13.01
N TYR A 206 -6.31 -6.63 -12.27
CA TYR A 206 -7.12 -7.84 -12.24
C TYR A 206 -8.22 -7.81 -13.32
N PRO A 207 -8.71 -8.99 -13.79
CA PRO A 207 -9.64 -9.08 -14.92
C PRO A 207 -11.13 -9.02 -14.50
N TYR A 208 -11.45 -8.26 -13.45
CA TYR A 208 -12.82 -8.14 -12.94
C TYR A 208 -13.32 -6.70 -13.12
N ASP A 209 -14.63 -6.56 -13.27
CA ASP A 209 -15.34 -5.26 -13.32
C ASP A 209 -15.82 -4.78 -11.95
N ALA A 210 -15.33 -5.40 -10.89
CA ALA A 210 -15.62 -5.08 -9.49
C ALA A 210 -14.34 -5.08 -8.66
N SER A 211 -14.32 -4.30 -7.59
CA SER A 211 -13.27 -4.27 -6.58
C SER A 211 -13.81 -4.68 -5.21
N SER A 212 -12.92 -5.02 -4.29
CA SER A 212 -13.27 -5.37 -2.93
C SER A 212 -12.37 -4.65 -1.94
N THR A 213 -12.96 -4.05 -0.91
CA THR A 213 -12.26 -3.51 0.25
C THR A 213 -13.12 -3.65 1.51
N SER A 214 -12.60 -3.26 2.67
CA SER A 214 -13.40 -3.32 3.89
C SER A 214 -14.51 -2.27 3.88
N LEU A 215 -15.68 -2.59 4.45
CA LEU A 215 -16.78 -1.64 4.61
C LEU A 215 -16.33 -0.36 5.31
N LYS A 216 -15.45 -0.47 6.31
CA LYS A 216 -14.87 0.68 7.00
C LYS A 216 -14.10 1.59 6.04
N ALA A 217 -13.21 1.02 5.23
CA ALA A 217 -12.43 1.79 4.27
C ALA A 217 -13.29 2.44 3.17
N ALA A 218 -14.40 1.80 2.79
CA ALA A 218 -15.29 2.31 1.76
C ALA A 218 -16.24 3.41 2.25
N THR A 219 -16.55 3.48 3.56
CA THR A 219 -17.65 4.33 4.04
C THR A 219 -17.27 5.29 5.15
N VAL A 220 -16.18 5.04 5.90
CA VAL A 220 -15.83 5.88 7.05
C VAL A 220 -14.85 6.97 6.62
N PRO A 221 -15.16 8.25 6.86
CA PRO A 221 -14.21 9.36 6.61
C PRO A 221 -12.89 9.15 7.36
N ARG A 222 -11.76 9.42 6.71
CA ARG A 222 -10.43 9.13 7.28
C ARG A 222 -10.16 9.78 8.62
N TRP A 223 -10.63 11.02 8.84
CA TRP A 223 -10.51 11.70 10.14
C TRP A 223 -11.17 10.92 11.29
N ALA A 224 -12.26 10.22 10.98
CA ALA A 224 -12.99 9.45 11.99
C ALA A 224 -12.24 8.17 12.42
N GLU A 225 -11.29 7.70 11.64
CA GLU A 225 -10.44 6.54 11.96
C GLU A 225 -9.23 6.91 12.83
N SER A 226 -8.89 8.20 12.95
CA SER A 226 -7.73 8.66 13.75
C SER A 226 -7.86 8.25 15.21
N GLY A 227 -6.80 7.65 15.75
CA GLY A 227 -6.77 7.07 17.09
C GLY A 227 -7.25 5.61 17.14
N GLY A 228 -7.54 4.99 15.98
CA GLY A 228 -7.89 3.58 15.88
C GLY A 228 -9.35 3.26 16.23
N GLN A 229 -9.62 1.97 16.40
CA GLN A 229 -10.98 1.44 16.52
C GLN A 229 -11.74 1.97 17.75
N ASP A 230 -11.08 2.08 18.89
CA ASP A 230 -11.72 2.59 20.11
C ASP A 230 -12.15 4.05 19.96
N SER A 231 -11.31 4.87 19.34
CA SER A 231 -11.62 6.26 19.03
C SER A 231 -12.78 6.37 18.03
N LEU A 232 -12.85 5.48 17.05
CA LEU A 232 -13.97 5.42 16.12
C LEU A 232 -15.29 5.09 16.84
N PHE A 233 -15.29 4.11 17.74
CA PHE A 233 -16.47 3.78 18.54
C PHE A 233 -16.93 4.92 19.45
N ILE A 234 -15.99 5.67 20.04
CA ILE A 234 -16.32 6.88 20.80
C ILE A 234 -17.01 7.91 19.90
N ARG A 235 -16.53 8.12 18.66
CA ARG A 235 -17.14 9.03 17.69
C ARG A 235 -18.54 8.57 17.26
N PHE A 236 -18.75 7.29 17.03
CA PHE A 236 -20.06 6.74 16.72
C PHE A 236 -21.08 6.90 17.86
N ASN A 237 -20.63 6.91 19.11
CA ASN A 237 -21.48 7.14 20.29
C ASN A 237 -21.70 8.64 20.59
N ASN A 238 -20.99 9.54 19.92
CA ASN A 238 -21.23 10.98 20.02
C ASN A 238 -22.25 11.42 18.96
N PRO A 239 -23.45 11.91 19.32
CA PRO A 239 -24.53 12.21 18.35
C PRO A 239 -24.10 13.20 17.25
N ARG A 240 -23.31 14.23 17.59
CA ARG A 240 -22.84 15.24 16.65
C ARG A 240 -21.83 14.66 15.65
N LEU A 241 -20.83 13.92 16.15
CA LEU A 241 -19.79 13.30 15.29
C LEU A 241 -20.39 12.19 14.43
N LYS A 242 -21.31 11.40 14.98
CA LYS A 242 -22.05 10.39 14.21
C LYS A 242 -22.80 11.00 13.04
N GLN A 243 -23.49 12.12 13.28
CA GLN A 243 -24.21 12.81 12.22
C GLN A 243 -23.27 13.32 11.13
N GLN A 244 -22.12 13.91 11.51
CA GLN A 244 -21.10 14.36 10.56
C GLN A 244 -20.54 13.18 9.73
N ILE A 245 -20.21 12.05 10.37
CA ILE A 245 -19.75 10.83 9.67
C ILE A 245 -20.80 10.37 8.66
N LEU A 246 -22.09 10.33 9.05
CA LEU A 246 -23.17 9.91 8.16
C LEU A 246 -23.38 10.86 6.97
N GLU A 247 -23.20 12.14 7.15
CA GLU A 247 -23.29 13.13 6.07
C GLU A 247 -22.15 12.96 5.08
N GLU A 248 -20.90 12.86 5.56
CA GLU A 248 -19.73 12.66 4.72
C GLU A 248 -19.70 11.28 4.03
N THR A 249 -20.28 10.24 4.63
CA THR A 249 -20.42 8.91 3.99
C THR A 249 -21.40 8.92 2.81
N ARG A 250 -22.33 9.86 2.76
CA ARG A 250 -23.35 9.95 1.71
C ARG A 250 -23.02 10.90 0.58
N SER A 251 -22.03 11.76 0.79
CA SER A 251 -21.52 12.68 -0.24
C SER A 251 -20.60 11.96 -1.23
#